data_6681ee4146ab632da3a56e8833b8b1d1
#
_entry.id   6681ee4146ab632da3a56e8833b8b1d1
#
_cell.length_a   1.000
_cell.length_b   1.000
_cell.length_c   1.000
_cell.angle_alpha   90.00
_cell.angle_beta   90.00
_cell.angle_gamma   90.00
#
_symmetry.space_group_name_H-M   'P 1'
#
loop_
_entity.id
_entity.type
_entity.pdbx_description
1 polymer ?
#
loop_
_entity_poly.entity_id
_entity_poly.type
_entity_poly.pdbx_seq_one_letter_code
_entity_poly.pdbx_strand_id
1 'polypeptide(L)'
;MIVDVRTYNIVPRKMKTYLALFEEYALPIQRRHIGDPLGYFVVEHGPLHQVVHFWGYDNLADLEMRRAKRDADPEWTEYQRKTEGLVISLSLIHI
;
A
#
# COMPACT_ATOMS: atom_id res chain seq x y z
N MET A 1 -8.32 -17.62 3.55
CA MET A 1 -7.62 -16.32 3.53
C MET A 1 -7.48 -15.81 2.11
N ILE A 2 -7.67 -14.52 1.92
CA ILE A 2 -7.42 -13.86 0.65
C ILE A 2 -6.20 -12.96 0.82
N VAL A 3 -5.31 -12.95 -0.17
CA VAL A 3 -4.15 -12.07 -0.20
C VAL A 3 -4.33 -11.02 -1.30
N ASP A 4 -4.27 -9.77 -0.91
CA ASP A 4 -4.27 -8.63 -1.83
C ASP A 4 -2.81 -8.33 -2.17
N VAL A 5 -2.43 -8.55 -3.43
CA VAL A 5 -1.07 -8.26 -3.91
C VAL A 5 -1.11 -6.95 -4.68
N ARG A 6 -0.42 -5.95 -4.17
CA ARG A 6 -0.41 -4.61 -4.74
C ARG A 6 0.97 -4.27 -5.28
N THR A 7 1.05 -3.91 -6.53
CA THR A 7 2.29 -3.47 -7.17
C THR A 7 2.18 -2.00 -7.54
N TYR A 8 3.03 -1.19 -6.92
CA TYR A 8 3.09 0.25 -7.18
C TYR A 8 4.28 0.56 -8.05
N ASN A 9 4.05 1.29 -9.14
CA ASN A 9 5.12 1.82 -9.97
C ASN A 9 5.40 3.25 -9.52
N ILE A 10 6.60 3.48 -9.02
CA ILE A 10 7.01 4.74 -8.42
C ILE A 10 7.76 5.58 -9.46
N VAL A 11 7.56 6.89 -9.43
CA VAL A 11 8.29 7.82 -10.28
C VAL A 11 9.80 7.64 -10.04
N PRO A 12 10.62 7.53 -11.12
CA PRO A 12 12.07 7.39 -10.97
C PRO A 12 12.67 8.45 -10.04
N ARG A 13 13.59 8.03 -9.17
CA ARG A 13 14.26 8.85 -8.16
C ARG A 13 13.38 9.26 -6.98
N LYS A 14 12.13 8.78 -6.93
CA LYS A 14 11.21 9.11 -5.82
C LYS A 14 11.00 7.94 -4.86
N MET A 15 11.70 6.81 -5.05
CA MET A 15 11.55 5.64 -4.21
C MET A 15 11.82 5.94 -2.73
N LYS A 16 12.93 6.61 -2.43
CA LYS A 16 13.27 6.96 -1.04
C LYS A 16 12.18 7.81 -0.39
N THR A 17 11.68 8.81 -1.10
CA THR A 17 10.62 9.69 -0.61
C THR A 17 9.35 8.91 -0.35
N TYR A 18 8.97 8.06 -1.32
CA TYR A 18 7.78 7.20 -1.18
C TYR A 18 7.89 6.27 0.03
N LEU A 19 9.02 5.57 0.17
CA LEU A 19 9.23 4.62 1.27
C LEU A 19 9.20 5.33 2.63
N ALA A 20 9.80 6.51 2.75
CA ALA A 20 9.80 7.26 3.99
C ALA A 20 8.38 7.68 4.38
N LEU A 21 7.59 8.18 3.44
CA LEU A 21 6.20 8.57 3.69
C LEU A 21 5.33 7.35 4.02
N PHE A 22 5.55 6.23 3.32
CA PHE A 22 4.82 5.01 3.58
C PHE A 22 5.07 4.50 5.01
N GLU A 23 6.32 4.42 5.43
CA GLU A 23 6.67 3.92 6.76
C GLU A 23 6.19 4.86 7.87
N GLU A 24 6.30 6.16 7.67
CA GLU A 24 5.94 7.14 8.69
C GLU A 24 4.43 7.31 8.83
N TYR A 25 3.70 7.35 7.72
CA TYR A 25 2.27 7.69 7.74
C TYR A 25 1.36 6.52 7.37
N ALA A 26 1.66 5.79 6.30
CA ALA A 26 0.75 4.75 5.81
C ALA A 26 0.72 3.52 6.70
N LEU A 27 1.87 3.01 7.12
CA LEU A 27 1.93 1.80 7.94
C LEU A 27 1.15 1.91 9.24
N PRO A 28 1.27 2.99 10.04
CA PRO A 28 0.45 3.12 11.25
C PRO A 28 -1.04 3.11 10.97
N ILE A 29 -1.49 3.76 9.90
CA ILE A 29 -2.90 3.79 9.52
C ILE A 29 -3.36 2.42 9.06
N GLN A 30 -2.57 1.76 8.22
CA GLN A 30 -2.88 0.41 7.74
C GLN A 30 -2.95 -0.59 8.89
N ARG A 31 -2.01 -0.53 9.83
CA ARG A 31 -2.02 -1.40 11.01
C ARG A 31 -3.27 -1.20 11.85
N ARG A 32 -3.75 0.02 11.95
CA ARG A 32 -4.95 0.37 12.73
C ARG A 32 -6.21 -0.27 12.14
N HIS A 33 -6.33 -0.31 10.82
CA HIS A 33 -7.55 -0.75 10.13
C HIS A 33 -7.44 -2.13 9.48
N ILE A 34 -6.27 -2.49 8.97
CA ILE A 34 -6.07 -3.71 8.18
C ILE A 34 -5.19 -4.72 8.92
N GLY A 35 -4.22 -4.25 9.68
CA GLY A 35 -3.23 -5.08 10.34
C GLY A 35 -1.87 -4.95 9.66
N ASP A 36 -0.90 -5.77 10.08
CA ASP A 36 0.43 -5.77 9.49
C ASP A 36 0.40 -6.38 8.09
N PRO A 37 1.24 -5.87 7.16
CA PRO A 37 1.36 -6.52 5.87
C PRO A 37 2.00 -7.89 6.03
N LEU A 38 1.61 -8.84 5.16
CA LEU A 38 2.25 -10.15 5.10
C LEU A 38 3.65 -10.04 4.50
N GLY A 39 3.87 -9.06 3.65
CA GLY A 39 5.14 -8.75 3.04
C GLY A 39 5.13 -7.39 2.40
N TYR A 40 6.34 -6.81 2.26
CA TYR A 40 6.51 -5.47 1.73
C TYR A 40 7.93 -5.42 1.15
N PHE A 41 8.02 -5.26 -0.17
CA PHE A 41 9.29 -5.46 -0.88
C PHE A 41 9.51 -4.40 -1.95
N VAL A 42 10.78 -4.09 -2.17
CA VAL A 42 11.24 -3.28 -3.30
C VAL A 42 11.86 -4.23 -4.32
N VAL A 43 11.54 -4.04 -5.59
CA VAL A 43 12.07 -4.88 -6.66
C VAL A 43 13.53 -4.47 -6.94
N GLU A 44 14.47 -5.43 -6.73
CA GLU A 44 15.90 -5.22 -7.00
C GLU A 44 16.30 -5.68 -8.40
N HIS A 45 15.68 -6.75 -8.90
CA HIS A 45 15.95 -7.31 -10.23
C HIS A 45 14.64 -7.42 -10.99
N GLY A 46 14.65 -7.11 -12.27
CA GLY A 46 13.46 -7.03 -13.11
C GLY A 46 13.01 -5.58 -13.25
N PRO A 47 11.69 -5.30 -13.33
CA PRO A 47 11.21 -3.94 -13.42
C PRO A 47 11.60 -3.13 -12.19
N LEU A 48 12.42 -2.10 -12.37
CA LEU A 48 12.83 -1.23 -11.29
C LEU A 48 11.73 -0.22 -10.94
N HIS A 49 11.90 0.46 -9.80
CA HIS A 49 10.97 1.48 -9.31
C HIS A 49 9.61 0.91 -8.92
N GLN A 50 9.59 -0.37 -8.52
CA GLN A 50 8.38 -1.02 -8.04
C GLN A 50 8.45 -1.37 -6.56
N VAL A 51 7.31 -1.22 -5.89
CA VAL A 51 7.10 -1.69 -4.52
C VAL A 51 5.94 -2.67 -4.55
N VAL A 52 6.10 -3.81 -3.91
CA VAL A 52 5.08 -4.85 -3.86
C VAL A 52 4.65 -5.07 -2.41
N HIS A 53 3.36 -4.96 -2.15
CA HIS A 53 2.78 -5.18 -0.83
C HIS A 53 1.86 -6.39 -0.84
N PHE A 54 1.86 -7.14 0.24
CA PHE A 54 0.96 -8.28 0.46
C PHE A 54 0.14 -8.02 1.71
N TRP A 55 -1.19 -7.98 1.57
CA TRP A 55 -2.11 -7.78 2.69
C TRP A 55 -3.06 -8.97 2.78
N GLY A 56 -3.22 -9.52 3.99
CA GLY A 56 -4.08 -10.68 4.21
C GLY A 56 -5.43 -10.30 4.81
N TYR A 57 -6.48 -10.98 4.35
CA TYR A 57 -7.86 -10.82 4.84
C TYR A 57 -8.51 -12.20 4.95
N ASP A 58 -9.51 -12.31 5.81
CA ASP A 58 -10.22 -13.59 5.99
C ASP A 58 -11.01 -13.97 4.73
N ASN A 59 -11.68 -12.98 4.12
CA ASN A 59 -12.51 -13.15 2.93
C ASN A 59 -12.74 -11.78 2.27
N LEU A 60 -13.48 -11.75 1.16
CA LEU A 60 -13.77 -10.50 0.44
C LEU A 60 -14.56 -9.50 1.28
N ALA A 61 -15.51 -9.97 2.09
CA ALA A 61 -16.29 -9.09 2.95
C ALA A 61 -15.40 -8.40 3.99
N ASP A 62 -14.46 -9.14 4.57
CA ASP A 62 -13.48 -8.61 5.51
C ASP A 62 -12.59 -7.56 4.84
N LEU A 63 -12.13 -7.84 3.61
CA LEU A 63 -11.35 -6.92 2.82
C LEU A 63 -12.10 -5.60 2.59
N GLU A 64 -13.34 -5.69 2.13
CA GLU A 64 -14.17 -4.51 1.85
C GLU A 64 -14.43 -3.68 3.10
N MET A 65 -14.73 -4.33 4.23
CA MET A 65 -14.99 -3.68 5.50
C MET A 65 -13.76 -2.93 6.02
N ARG A 66 -12.61 -3.60 6.04
CA ARG A 66 -11.36 -3.01 6.56
C ARG A 66 -10.87 -1.86 5.69
N ARG A 67 -10.97 -2.00 4.38
CA ARG A 67 -10.58 -0.94 3.45
C ARG A 67 -11.51 0.27 3.56
N ALA A 68 -12.81 0.04 3.74
CA ALA A 68 -13.75 1.13 3.93
C ALA A 68 -13.43 1.94 5.20
N LYS A 69 -13.07 1.27 6.29
CA LYS A 69 -12.66 1.94 7.53
C LYS A 69 -11.39 2.77 7.32
N ARG A 70 -10.40 2.22 6.62
CA ARG A 70 -9.17 2.94 6.30
C ARG A 70 -9.48 4.18 5.45
N ASP A 71 -10.28 4.00 4.39
CA ASP A 71 -10.60 5.08 3.46
C ASP A 71 -11.40 6.21 4.12
N ALA A 72 -12.14 5.90 5.18
CA ALA A 72 -12.87 6.89 5.97
C ALA A 72 -11.98 7.65 6.97
N ASP A 73 -10.76 7.18 7.19
CA ASP A 73 -9.83 7.83 8.11
C ASP A 73 -9.24 9.09 7.46
N PRO A 74 -9.42 10.27 8.09
CA PRO A 74 -8.87 11.52 7.54
C PRO A 74 -7.36 11.50 7.36
N GLU A 75 -6.64 10.77 8.21
CA GLU A 75 -5.18 10.64 8.09
C GLU A 75 -4.79 9.90 6.82
N TRP A 76 -5.62 8.96 6.36
CA TRP A 76 -5.37 8.26 5.10
C TRP A 76 -5.47 9.18 3.90
N THR A 77 -6.48 10.04 3.88
CA THR A 77 -6.64 11.07 2.85
C THR A 77 -5.43 12.01 2.82
N GLU A 78 -4.95 12.40 3.99
CA GLU A 78 -3.77 13.26 4.11
C GLU A 78 -2.51 12.56 3.58
N TYR A 79 -2.33 11.26 3.88
CA TYR A 79 -1.24 10.47 3.33
C TYR A 79 -1.32 10.41 1.80
N GLN A 80 -2.51 10.17 1.23
CA GLN A 80 -2.69 10.13 -0.21
C GLN A 80 -2.32 11.47 -0.85
N ARG A 81 -2.66 12.57 -0.21
CA ARG A 81 -2.28 13.90 -0.68
C ARG A 81 -0.76 14.09 -0.68
N LYS A 82 -0.08 13.62 0.37
CA LYS A 82 1.38 13.71 0.48
C LYS A 82 2.11 12.89 -0.58
N THR A 83 1.54 11.79 -1.02
CA THR A 83 2.15 10.90 -2.03
C THR A 83 1.66 11.18 -3.45
N GLU A 84 0.81 12.18 -3.63
CA GLU A 84 0.33 12.57 -4.95
C GLU A 84 1.51 12.89 -5.87
N GLY A 85 1.49 12.30 -7.07
CA GLY A 85 2.55 12.47 -8.05
C GLY A 85 3.76 11.57 -7.87
N LEU A 86 3.82 10.74 -6.81
CA LEU A 86 4.92 9.79 -6.60
C LEU A 86 4.66 8.42 -7.21
N VAL A 87 3.40 8.06 -7.41
CA VAL A 87 3.00 6.76 -7.98
C VAL A 87 2.52 6.96 -9.40
N ILE A 88 3.12 6.23 -10.35
CA ILE A 88 2.72 6.27 -11.78
C ILE A 88 1.48 5.41 -11.98
N SER A 89 1.50 4.21 -11.43
CA SER A 89 0.39 3.24 -11.60
C SER A 89 0.38 2.25 -10.46
N LEU A 90 -0.78 1.61 -10.28
CA LEU A 90 -1.01 0.60 -9.26
C LEU A 90 -1.71 -0.58 -9.92
N SER A 91 -1.20 -1.79 -9.73
CA SER A 91 -1.91 -2.99 -10.13
C SER A 91 -2.25 -3.84 -8.91
N LEU A 92 -3.40 -4.51 -8.97
CA LEU A 92 -3.94 -5.34 -7.89
C LEU A 92 -4.25 -6.72 -8.42
N ILE A 93 -3.93 -7.74 -7.63
CA ILE A 93 -4.45 -9.08 -7.82
C ILE A 93 -4.83 -9.67 -6.46
N HIS A 94 -5.88 -10.47 -6.44
CA HIS A 94 -6.32 -11.19 -5.25
C HIS A 94 -6.05 -12.68 -5.41
N ILE A 95 -5.45 -13.28 -4.42
CA ILE A 95 -5.13 -14.72 -4.41
C ILE A 95 -5.75 -15.37 -3.18
#